data_1c59255a20a3f6cbd0b5da89a607960a
#
_entry.id   1c59255a20a3f6cbd0b5da89a607960a
#
_cell.length_a   1.000
_cell.length_b   1.000
_cell.length_c   1.000
_cell.angle_alpha   90.00
_cell.angle_beta   90.00
_cell.angle_gamma   90.00
#
_symmetry.space_group_name_H-M   'P 1'
#
loop_
_entity.id
_entity.type
_entity.pdbx_description
1 polymer ?
#
loop_
_entity_poly.entity_id
_entity_poly.type
_entity_poly.pdbx_seq_one_letter_code
_entity_poly.pdbx_strand_id
1 'polypeptide(L)'
;MPPIVKKGGITMTIIEAINRLDKIKPNGYGQEDKIEWLSEIDGMVKQTVTDTHEGGEDISFTGYDATTPLDTVLLIPIPYDSAYLDWLAAKIDFADGEYARYNNSMTRFNDTFLSFSRFYNRKYMPKGSKIKYF
;
A
#
# COMPACT_ATOMS: atom_id res chain seq x y z
N MET A 1 20.99 -9.67 -7.06
CA MET A 1 20.83 -9.07 -7.07
C MET A 1 20.16 -8.42 -6.90
N PRO A 2 19.91 -8.53 -7.02
CA PRO A 2 19.22 -7.83 -7.23
C PRO A 2 18.78 -6.68 -6.79
N PRO A 3 18.93 -6.26 -6.19
CA PRO A 3 18.65 -5.08 -5.55
C PRO A 3 18.37 -4.08 -6.57
N ILE A 4 18.96 -4.17 -7.47
CA ILE A 4 18.89 -3.31 -8.46
C ILE A 4 17.55 -3.04 -8.79
N VAL A 5 17.01 -4.00 -9.16
CA VAL A 5 15.73 -3.90 -9.48
C VAL A 5 14.93 -2.91 -8.76
N LYS A 6 14.80 -3.03 -7.56
CA LYS A 6 14.00 -2.13 -6.89
C LYS A 6 14.49 -0.85 -7.12
N LYS A 7 15.58 -0.89 -7.64
CA LYS A 7 16.14 0.28 -7.78
C LYS A 7 15.26 1.08 -8.56
N GLY A 8 14.76 0.69 -9.41
CA GLY A 8 13.98 1.49 -10.25
C GLY A 8 13.29 2.40 -9.27
N GLY A 9 13.34 2.03 -8.01
CA GLY A 9 12.82 2.85 -6.97
C GLY A 9 11.39 3.22 -7.25
N ILE A 10 10.73 2.45 -8.01
CA ILE A 10 9.37 2.78 -8.36
C ILE A 10 8.43 2.55 -7.22
N THR A 11 8.73 1.62 -6.36
CA THR A 11 7.89 1.34 -5.22
C THR A 11 8.69 0.56 -4.22
N MET A 12 8.20 0.46 -3.00
CA MET A 12 8.97 -0.23 -1.99
C MET A 12 8.57 -1.69 -1.88
N THR A 13 9.43 -2.48 -1.28
CA THR A 13 9.16 -3.89 -1.04
C THR A 13 8.56 -4.06 0.35
N ILE A 14 8.06 -5.27 0.61
CA ILE A 14 7.51 -5.60 1.92
C ILE A 14 8.52 -5.32 3.02
N ILE A 15 9.76 -5.81 2.85
CA ILE A 15 10.75 -5.65 3.91
C ILE A 15 11.16 -4.19 4.08
N GLU A 16 11.19 -3.42 3.00
CA GLU A 16 11.51 -2.01 3.12
C GLU A 16 10.44 -1.26 3.90
N ALA A 17 9.17 -1.58 3.67
CA ALA A 17 8.09 -0.94 4.41
C ALA A 17 8.19 -1.25 5.89
N ILE A 18 8.43 -2.52 6.23
CA ILE A 18 8.52 -2.93 7.63
C ILE A 18 9.71 -2.27 8.30
N ASN A 19 10.87 -2.28 7.65
CA ASN A 19 12.07 -1.69 8.23
C ASN A 19 11.95 -0.19 8.43
N ARG A 20 11.35 0.50 7.48
CA ARG A 20 11.16 1.95 7.60
C ARG A 20 10.21 2.26 8.75
N LEU A 21 9.13 1.50 8.86
CA LEU A 21 8.19 1.73 9.94
C LEU A 21 8.86 1.49 11.28
N ASP A 22 9.57 0.39 11.42
CA ASP A 22 10.18 0.05 12.70
C ASP A 22 11.22 1.07 13.12
N LYS A 23 11.84 1.73 12.16
CA LYS A 23 12.82 2.75 12.46
C LYS A 23 12.16 4.01 13.00
N ILE A 24 11.02 4.42 12.44
CA ILE A 24 10.37 5.65 12.86
C ILE A 24 9.38 5.44 14.00
N LYS A 25 8.94 4.22 14.20
CA LYS A 25 7.97 3.92 15.25
C LYS A 25 8.32 2.56 15.85
N PRO A 26 9.29 2.52 16.77
CA PRO A 26 9.65 1.26 17.42
C PRO A 26 8.44 0.62 18.08
N ASN A 27 8.29 -0.68 17.93
CA ASN A 27 7.13 -1.40 18.43
C ASN A 27 7.49 -2.85 18.65
N GLY A 28 6.63 -3.58 19.32
CA GLY A 28 6.84 -5.00 19.62
C GLY A 28 6.08 -5.96 18.73
N TYR A 29 5.42 -5.47 17.68
CA TYR A 29 4.64 -6.36 16.82
C TYR A 29 5.55 -7.10 15.87
N GLY A 30 5.17 -8.34 15.56
CA GLY A 30 6.00 -9.20 14.74
C GLY A 30 5.90 -8.90 13.26
N GLN A 31 6.85 -9.46 12.54
CA GLN A 31 6.88 -9.30 11.10
C GLN A 31 5.63 -9.88 10.45
N GLU A 32 5.14 -11.00 10.97
CA GLU A 32 3.96 -11.64 10.39
C GLU A 32 2.73 -10.74 10.46
N ASP A 33 2.57 -10.02 11.57
CA ASP A 33 1.44 -9.11 11.71
C ASP A 33 1.54 -8.00 10.67
N LYS A 34 2.74 -7.49 10.46
CA LYS A 34 2.94 -6.39 9.51
C LYS A 34 2.73 -6.84 8.08
N ILE A 35 3.13 -8.05 7.76
CA ILE A 35 2.88 -8.61 6.43
C ILE A 35 1.37 -8.71 6.18
N GLU A 36 0.63 -9.14 7.19
CA GLU A 36 -0.81 -9.27 7.07
C GLU A 36 -1.44 -7.89 6.86
N TRP A 37 -0.97 -6.89 7.59
CA TRP A 37 -1.48 -5.53 7.44
C TRP A 37 -1.17 -4.95 6.05
N LEU A 38 0.00 -5.27 5.51
CA LEU A 38 0.33 -4.85 4.15
C LEU A 38 -0.55 -5.57 3.12
N SER A 39 -0.91 -6.81 3.40
CA SER A 39 -1.82 -7.54 2.53
C SER A 39 -3.18 -6.86 2.49
N GLU A 40 -3.63 -6.32 3.63
CA GLU A 40 -4.92 -5.64 3.69
C GLU A 40 -4.95 -4.42 2.77
N ILE A 41 -3.91 -3.60 2.84
CA ILE A 41 -3.91 -2.39 2.04
C ILE A 41 -3.77 -2.70 0.55
N ASP A 42 -2.91 -3.64 0.18
CA ASP A 42 -2.78 -3.97 -1.24
C ASP A 42 -4.00 -4.72 -1.76
N GLY A 43 -4.73 -5.40 -0.88
CA GLY A 43 -6.03 -5.95 -1.25
C GLY A 43 -7.02 -4.86 -1.60
N MET A 44 -7.02 -3.76 -0.83
CA MET A 44 -7.88 -2.63 -1.14
C MET A 44 -7.46 -1.98 -2.46
N VAL A 45 -6.16 -1.86 -2.69
CA VAL A 45 -5.67 -1.30 -3.96
C VAL A 45 -6.17 -2.14 -5.13
N LYS A 46 -6.05 -3.45 -5.01
CA LYS A 46 -6.48 -4.34 -6.09
C LYS A 46 -7.96 -4.18 -6.37
N GLN A 47 -8.78 -4.21 -5.33
CA GLN A 47 -10.22 -4.15 -5.51
C GLN A 47 -10.77 -2.79 -5.90
N THR A 48 -10.26 -1.74 -5.31
CA THR A 48 -10.89 -0.43 -5.47
C THR A 48 -10.19 0.48 -6.45
N VAL A 49 -8.96 0.17 -6.80
CA VAL A 49 -8.21 1.01 -7.72
C VAL A 49 -7.88 0.27 -9.00
N THR A 50 -7.05 -0.76 -8.93
CA THR A 50 -6.57 -1.36 -10.17
C THR A 50 -7.66 -2.13 -10.92
N ASP A 51 -8.51 -2.88 -10.21
CA ASP A 51 -9.54 -3.66 -10.87
C ASP A 51 -10.66 -2.80 -11.46
N THR A 52 -10.74 -1.54 -11.07
CA THR A 52 -11.75 -0.64 -11.61
C THR A 52 -11.25 0.10 -12.85
N HIS A 53 -10.04 -0.18 -13.30
CA HIS A 53 -9.45 0.48 -14.46
C HIS A 53 -9.02 -0.55 -15.50
N GLU A 54 -8.99 -0.13 -16.75
CA GLU A 54 -8.56 -0.99 -17.83
C GLU A 54 -7.11 -1.38 -17.61
N GLY A 55 -6.79 -2.65 -17.83
CA GLY A 55 -5.45 -3.17 -17.62
C GLY A 55 -5.18 -3.63 -16.20
N GLY A 56 -6.08 -3.31 -15.26
CA GLY A 56 -5.85 -3.68 -13.86
C GLY A 56 -5.88 -5.17 -13.62
N GLU A 57 -6.59 -5.90 -14.46
CA GLU A 57 -6.66 -7.34 -14.30
C GLU A 57 -5.32 -8.02 -14.58
N ASP A 58 -4.39 -7.30 -15.22
CA ASP A 58 -3.06 -7.85 -15.48
C ASP A 58 -2.18 -7.72 -14.23
N ILE A 59 -2.63 -6.99 -13.21
CA ILE A 59 -1.87 -6.83 -11.99
C ILE A 59 -2.19 -7.99 -11.07
N SER A 60 -1.19 -8.82 -10.81
CA SER A 60 -1.38 -10.02 -10.01
C SER A 60 -1.30 -9.71 -8.53
N PHE A 61 -2.29 -10.14 -7.77
CA PHE A 61 -2.25 -10.02 -6.32
C PHE A 61 -3.18 -11.05 -5.71
N THR A 62 -2.62 -11.92 -4.88
CA THR A 62 -3.40 -12.96 -4.21
C THR A 62 -3.26 -12.89 -2.70
N GLY A 63 -2.66 -11.83 -2.18
CA GLY A 63 -2.43 -11.68 -0.75
C GLY A 63 -0.99 -11.96 -0.38
N TYR A 64 -0.61 -11.48 0.81
CA TYR A 64 0.73 -11.75 1.34
C TYR A 64 0.58 -12.55 2.63
N ASP A 65 1.53 -13.44 2.88
CA ASP A 65 1.54 -14.21 4.13
C ASP A 65 2.99 -14.50 4.51
N ALA A 66 3.19 -15.34 5.52
CA ALA A 66 4.53 -15.60 6.03
C ALA A 66 5.45 -16.25 5.00
N THR A 67 4.89 -16.84 3.94
CA THR A 67 5.69 -17.49 2.92
C THR A 67 5.97 -16.56 1.74
N THR A 68 5.38 -15.38 1.72
CA THR A 68 5.62 -14.42 0.63
C THR A 68 7.06 -13.91 0.71
N PRO A 69 7.80 -13.89 -0.40
CA PRO A 69 9.17 -13.37 -0.37
C PRO A 69 9.17 -11.91 0.11
N LEU A 70 10.10 -11.58 0.99
CA LEU A 70 10.13 -10.25 1.59
C LEU A 70 10.55 -9.16 0.61
N ASP A 71 11.16 -9.54 -0.50
CA ASP A 71 11.50 -8.55 -1.53
C ASP A 71 10.37 -8.36 -2.54
N THR A 72 9.17 -8.86 -2.21
CA THR A 72 8.01 -8.64 -3.07
C THR A 72 7.70 -7.15 -3.11
N VAL A 73 7.48 -6.64 -4.31
CA VAL A 73 7.21 -5.23 -4.53
C VAL A 73 5.75 -4.93 -4.25
N LEU A 74 5.50 -3.87 -3.49
CA LEU A 74 4.14 -3.48 -3.15
C LEU A 74 3.49 -2.73 -4.31
N LEU A 75 2.18 -2.58 -4.27
CA LEU A 75 1.43 -2.07 -5.43
C LEU A 75 1.42 -0.55 -5.59
N ILE A 76 1.47 0.20 -4.49
CA ILE A 76 1.39 1.66 -4.58
C ILE A 76 2.78 2.22 -4.86
N PRO A 77 2.96 2.93 -5.98
CA PRO A 77 4.29 3.43 -6.35
C PRO A 77 4.64 4.75 -5.66
N ILE A 78 5.92 5.13 -5.76
CA ILE A 78 6.39 6.45 -5.36
C ILE A 78 5.62 7.48 -6.18
N PRO A 79 5.21 8.57 -5.58
CA PRO A 79 5.47 9.04 -4.22
C PRO A 79 4.37 8.69 -3.24
N TYR A 80 3.45 7.84 -3.63
CA TYR A 80 2.28 7.53 -2.81
C TYR A 80 2.54 6.37 -1.86
N ASP A 81 3.72 5.80 -1.90
CA ASP A 81 4.06 4.62 -1.08
C ASP A 81 4.15 4.94 0.42
N SER A 82 4.19 6.22 0.80
CA SER A 82 4.13 6.57 2.22
C SER A 82 2.82 6.10 2.84
N ALA A 83 1.81 5.80 2.03
CA ALA A 83 0.56 5.26 2.55
C ALA A 83 0.78 3.97 3.33
N TYR A 84 1.78 3.18 2.94
CA TYR A 84 2.07 1.93 3.67
C TYR A 84 2.52 2.23 5.09
N LEU A 85 3.35 3.25 5.27
CA LEU A 85 3.86 3.58 6.59
C LEU A 85 2.74 4.11 7.48
N ASP A 86 1.86 4.93 6.93
CA ASP A 86 0.74 5.47 7.70
C ASP A 86 -0.25 4.36 8.06
N TRP A 87 -0.46 3.41 7.15
CA TRP A 87 -1.35 2.29 7.42
C TRP A 87 -0.80 1.42 8.54
N LEU A 88 0.50 1.07 8.47
CA LEU A 88 1.11 0.25 9.49
C LEU A 88 1.13 0.97 10.84
N ALA A 89 1.43 2.27 10.83
CA ALA A 89 1.42 3.05 12.06
C ALA A 89 0.03 3.08 12.68
N ALA A 90 -1.00 3.23 11.84
CA ALA A 90 -2.38 3.24 12.32
C ALA A 90 -2.75 1.90 12.94
N LYS A 91 -2.34 0.79 12.32
CA LYS A 91 -2.65 -0.53 12.87
C LYS A 91 -1.99 -0.72 14.24
N ILE A 92 -0.76 -0.26 14.39
CA ILE A 92 -0.06 -0.35 15.66
C ILE A 92 -0.74 0.52 16.71
N ASP A 93 -1.06 1.76 16.36
CA ASP A 93 -1.69 2.68 17.30
C ASP A 93 -3.05 2.17 17.75
N PHE A 94 -3.82 1.60 16.84
CA PHE A 94 -5.12 1.06 17.20
C PHE A 94 -4.96 -0.13 18.15
N ALA A 95 -4.01 -1.01 17.86
CA ALA A 95 -3.77 -2.17 18.71
C ALA A 95 -3.27 -1.76 20.10
N ASP A 96 -2.56 -0.63 20.19
CA ASP A 96 -2.05 -0.13 21.45
C ASP A 96 -3.08 0.73 22.19
N GLY A 97 -4.24 0.99 21.61
CA GLY A 97 -5.23 1.84 22.24
C GLY A 97 -4.94 3.33 22.13
N GLU A 98 -3.99 3.71 21.27
CA GLU A 98 -3.60 5.10 21.06
C GLU A 98 -4.47 5.71 19.97
N TYR A 99 -5.73 5.95 20.30
CA TYR A 99 -6.70 6.31 19.27
C TYR A 99 -6.49 7.68 18.64
N ALA A 100 -5.95 8.63 19.39
CA ALA A 100 -5.65 9.93 18.79
C ALA A 100 -4.58 9.81 17.71
N ARG A 101 -3.55 8.98 17.97
CA ARG A 101 -2.50 8.76 16.97
C ARG A 101 -3.04 7.97 15.80
N TYR A 102 -3.92 7.00 16.08
CA TYR A 102 -4.57 6.24 15.04
C TYR A 102 -5.31 7.17 14.09
N ASN A 103 -6.09 8.11 14.63
CA ASN A 103 -6.85 9.04 13.81
C ASN A 103 -5.93 9.90 12.95
N ASN A 104 -4.80 10.36 13.51
CA ASN A 104 -3.86 11.16 12.75
C ASN A 104 -3.23 10.36 11.60
N SER A 105 -2.83 9.12 11.87
CA SER A 105 -2.24 8.27 10.84
C SER A 105 -3.26 7.95 9.76
N MET A 106 -4.52 7.70 10.15
CA MET A 106 -5.55 7.39 9.17
C MET A 106 -5.90 8.60 8.32
N THR A 107 -5.84 9.80 8.89
CA THR A 107 -6.05 11.01 8.10
C THR A 107 -4.99 11.13 7.01
N ARG A 108 -3.72 10.92 7.38
CA ARG A 108 -2.64 10.97 6.39
C ARG A 108 -2.78 9.86 5.36
N PHE A 109 -3.13 8.65 5.83
CA PHE A 109 -3.32 7.54 4.92
C PHE A 109 -4.43 7.84 3.91
N ASN A 110 -5.56 8.35 4.39
CA ASN A 110 -6.68 8.62 3.51
C ASN A 110 -6.33 9.69 2.47
N ASP A 111 -5.59 10.73 2.88
CA ASP A 111 -5.17 11.77 1.95
C ASP A 111 -4.26 11.21 0.86
N THR A 112 -3.28 10.40 1.25
CA THR A 112 -2.34 9.83 0.30
C THR A 112 -3.02 8.82 -0.61
N PHE A 113 -3.89 7.99 -0.04
CA PHE A 113 -4.58 6.98 -0.83
C PHE A 113 -5.51 7.64 -1.86
N LEU A 114 -6.17 8.72 -1.47
CA LEU A 114 -7.01 9.45 -2.40
C LEU A 114 -6.17 10.07 -3.51
N SER A 115 -5.01 10.62 -3.17
CA SER A 115 -4.11 11.18 -4.18
C SER A 115 -3.63 10.11 -5.15
N PHE A 116 -3.34 8.90 -4.63
CA PHE A 116 -2.95 7.80 -5.47
C PHE A 116 -4.09 7.40 -6.40
N SER A 117 -5.32 7.32 -5.87
CA SER A 117 -6.47 6.96 -6.68
C SER A 117 -6.68 7.98 -7.80
N ARG A 118 -6.49 9.26 -7.50
CA ARG A 118 -6.63 10.31 -8.52
C ARG A 118 -5.55 10.21 -9.58
N PHE A 119 -4.32 9.88 -9.15
CA PHE A 119 -3.24 9.68 -10.11
C PHE A 119 -3.57 8.51 -11.02
N TYR A 120 -4.07 7.42 -10.46
CA TYR A 120 -4.40 6.23 -11.24
C TYR A 120 -5.52 6.55 -12.23
N ASN A 121 -6.51 7.36 -11.82
CA ASN A 121 -7.58 7.78 -12.73
C ASN A 121 -7.06 8.58 -13.91
N ARG A 122 -6.03 9.38 -13.69
CA ARG A 122 -5.46 10.18 -14.77
C ARG A 122 -4.60 9.34 -15.72
N LYS A 123 -3.99 8.29 -15.20
CA LYS A 123 -3.07 7.49 -15.99
C LYS A 123 -3.75 6.36 -16.74
N TYR A 124 -4.78 5.77 -16.14
CA TYR A 124 -5.47 4.64 -16.73
C TYR A 124 -6.95 4.94 -16.86
N MET A 125 -7.56 4.41 -17.91
CA MET A 125 -8.98 4.64 -18.13
C MET A 125 -9.83 3.84 -17.16
N PRO A 126 -10.71 4.48 -16.40
CA PRO A 126 -11.64 3.74 -15.57
C PRO A 126 -12.59 2.94 -16.45
N LYS A 127 -12.95 1.74 -16.03
CA LYS A 127 -13.79 0.88 -16.80
C LYS A 127 -15.15 1.53 -17.03
N GLY A 128 -15.59 1.49 -18.27
CA GLY A 128 -16.88 2.06 -18.63
C GLY A 128 -16.91 3.57 -18.80
N SER A 129 -15.85 4.27 -18.41
CA SER A 129 -15.90 5.72 -18.40
C SER A 129 -16.05 6.33 -19.79
N LYS A 130 -15.50 5.71 -20.80
CA LYS A 130 -15.56 6.28 -22.13
C LYS A 130 -16.97 6.37 -22.65
N ILE A 131 -17.88 5.66 -22.09
CA ILE A 131 -19.23 5.66 -22.58
C ILE A 131 -19.93 6.92 -22.17
N LYS A 132 -19.46 7.55 -21.13
CA LYS A 132 -20.12 8.73 -20.63
C LYS A 132 -20.02 9.97 -21.45
N TYR A 133 -19.21 9.97 -22.42
CA TYR A 133 -18.96 11.22 -23.13
C TYR A 133 -19.73 11.36 -24.44
N PHE A 134 -20.71 10.54 -24.57
CA PHE A 134 -21.54 10.60 -25.73
C PHE A 134 -23.00 10.66 -25.38
#